data_d2355e282a39bef9aebbdea355ebd91d
#
_entry.id   d2355e282a39bef9aebbdea355ebd91d
#
_cell.length_a   1.000
_cell.length_b   1.000
_cell.length_c   1.000
_cell.angle_alpha   90.00
_cell.angle_beta   90.00
_cell.angle_gamma   90.00
#
_symmetry.space_group_name_H-M   'P 1'
#
loop_
_entity.id
_entity.type
_entity.pdbx_description
1 polymer ?
#
loop_
_entity_poly.entity_id
_entity_poly.type
_entity_poly.pdbx_seq_one_letter_code
_entity_poly.pdbx_strand_id
1 'polypeptide(L)'
;NFVRYADDCIIMVGSEMSAKRVMRNISRFIEEKLGLKVNMTKSKVDKPQRLKYLGFGFYFDSRAHQFKAKPHVKSVAKFKKRMKELTCRSWGVSNSYKVEKLNQLIRGWINYFKIGSMKTLCKGLDMRIRYRLRMCIWKHWKTPQNRIKNLMKLGVDKDTAWITAYTGK
;
A
#
# COMPACT_ATOMS: atom_id res chain seq x y z
N ASN A 1 -2.81 -13.79 24.71
CA ASN A 1 -2.18 -14.15 23.42
C ASN A 1 -1.13 -13.09 23.08
N PHE A 2 0.07 -13.54 22.64
CA PHE A 2 1.12 -12.63 22.16
C PHE A 2 1.67 -13.14 20.83
N VAL A 3 2.19 -12.20 20.03
CA VAL A 3 2.90 -12.49 18.78
C VAL A 3 4.20 -11.68 18.80
N ARG A 4 5.30 -12.33 18.51
CA ARG A 4 6.63 -11.72 18.45
C ARG A 4 7.27 -11.96 17.09
N TYR A 5 7.92 -10.94 16.58
CA TYR A 5 8.78 -11.03 15.40
C TYR A 5 10.03 -10.15 15.64
N ALA A 6 11.17 -10.79 15.80
CA ALA A 6 12.42 -10.14 16.23
C ALA A 6 12.20 -9.29 17.49
N ASP A 7 12.41 -7.98 17.39
CA ASP A 7 12.25 -7.02 18.49
C ASP A 7 10.80 -6.51 18.63
N ASP A 8 9.96 -6.71 17.62
CA ASP A 8 8.56 -6.28 17.64
C ASP A 8 7.66 -7.33 18.31
N CYS A 9 6.89 -6.91 19.30
CA CYS A 9 5.96 -7.78 20.03
C CYS A 9 4.59 -7.12 20.17
N ILE A 10 3.53 -7.90 19.97
CA ILE A 10 2.15 -7.50 20.30
C ILE A 10 1.58 -8.48 21.34
N ILE A 11 0.97 -7.92 22.38
CA ILE A 11 0.27 -8.67 23.42
C ILE A 11 -1.17 -8.22 23.45
N MET A 12 -2.09 -9.15 23.31
CA MET A 12 -3.54 -8.89 23.31
C MET A 12 -4.16 -9.33 24.62
N VAL A 13 -4.92 -8.43 25.22
CA VAL A 13 -5.64 -8.64 26.49
C VAL A 13 -7.06 -8.09 26.38
N GLY A 14 -7.96 -8.53 27.29
CA GLY A 14 -9.38 -8.20 27.21
C GLY A 14 -9.76 -6.80 27.68
N SER A 15 -8.87 -6.07 28.42
CA SER A 15 -9.18 -4.74 28.93
C SER A 15 -7.98 -3.79 28.92
N GLU A 16 -8.25 -2.50 28.93
CA GLU A 16 -7.20 -1.47 28.97
C GLU A 16 -6.41 -1.52 30.31
N MET A 17 -7.10 -1.79 31.42
CA MET A 17 -6.42 -1.95 32.72
C MET A 17 -5.44 -3.13 32.68
N SER A 18 -5.86 -4.27 32.14
CA SER A 18 -4.98 -5.44 31.97
C SER A 18 -3.81 -5.12 31.04
N ALA A 19 -4.05 -4.36 29.97
CA ALA A 19 -2.98 -3.97 29.03
C ALA A 19 -1.92 -3.08 29.71
N LYS A 20 -2.33 -2.09 30.50
CA LYS A 20 -1.42 -1.23 31.28
C LYS A 20 -0.62 -2.02 32.31
N ARG A 21 -1.25 -3.00 32.98
CA ARG A 21 -0.57 -3.87 33.95
C ARG A 21 0.46 -4.76 33.26
N VAL A 22 0.08 -5.40 32.16
CA VAL A 22 0.98 -6.27 31.39
C VAL A 22 2.16 -5.48 30.84
N MET A 23 1.92 -4.30 30.27
CA MET A 23 3.00 -3.41 29.79
C MET A 23 4.01 -3.10 30.88
N ARG A 24 3.55 -2.71 32.08
CA ARG A 24 4.41 -2.40 33.21
C ARG A 24 5.24 -3.60 33.68
N ASN A 25 4.58 -4.76 33.81
CA ASN A 25 5.25 -5.97 34.30
C ASN A 25 6.29 -6.48 33.30
N ILE A 26 5.98 -6.46 32.00
CA ILE A 26 6.91 -6.89 30.95
C ILE A 26 8.07 -5.90 30.81
N SER A 27 7.81 -4.60 30.85
CA SER A 27 8.91 -3.61 30.83
C SER A 27 9.86 -3.82 31.99
N ARG A 28 9.34 -3.99 33.22
CA ARG A 28 10.15 -4.30 34.38
C ARG A 28 10.96 -5.60 34.21
N PHE A 29 10.34 -6.67 33.75
CA PHE A 29 11.03 -7.94 33.51
C PHE A 29 12.18 -7.79 32.50
N ILE A 30 11.94 -7.08 31.39
CA ILE A 30 12.96 -6.85 30.35
C ILE A 30 14.13 -6.04 30.93
N GLU A 31 13.84 -5.02 31.74
CA GLU A 31 14.87 -4.14 32.30
C GLU A 31 15.62 -4.81 33.46
N GLU A 32 14.93 -5.43 34.42
CA GLU A 32 15.56 -6.00 35.62
C GLU A 32 16.19 -7.38 35.38
N LYS A 33 15.54 -8.22 34.54
CA LYS A 33 16.00 -9.61 34.32
C LYS A 33 16.87 -9.78 33.08
N LEU A 34 16.61 -9.02 32.03
CA LEU A 34 17.36 -9.13 30.78
C LEU A 34 18.37 -8.01 30.56
N GLY A 35 18.39 -6.99 31.42
CA GLY A 35 19.30 -5.84 31.28
C GLY A 35 19.10 -5.02 30.01
N LEU A 36 17.91 -5.13 29.35
CA LEU A 36 17.58 -4.47 28.09
C LEU A 36 16.69 -3.25 28.36
N LYS A 37 16.86 -2.17 27.60
CA LYS A 37 16.00 -0.99 27.70
C LYS A 37 14.78 -1.11 26.80
N VAL A 38 13.58 -0.91 27.37
CA VAL A 38 12.34 -0.84 26.61
C VAL A 38 12.21 0.55 25.96
N ASN A 39 11.98 0.61 24.67
CA ASN A 39 11.76 1.87 23.96
C ASN A 39 10.33 2.38 24.20
N MET A 40 10.15 3.20 25.23
CA MET A 40 8.85 3.74 25.65
C MET A 40 8.21 4.69 24.61
N THR A 41 8.98 5.27 23.69
CA THR A 41 8.43 6.12 22.63
C THR A 41 7.74 5.30 21.53
N LYS A 42 8.15 4.05 21.35
CA LYS A 42 7.57 3.10 20.37
C LYS A 42 6.59 2.13 21.01
N SER A 43 6.76 1.82 22.29
CA SER A 43 5.92 0.89 23.03
C SER A 43 4.69 1.64 23.59
N LYS A 44 3.50 1.14 23.29
CA LYS A 44 2.26 1.79 23.74
C LYS A 44 1.12 0.80 23.95
N VAL A 45 0.23 1.15 24.86
CA VAL A 45 -1.07 0.48 25.01
C VAL A 45 -2.08 1.24 24.15
N ASP A 46 -2.76 0.55 23.25
CA ASP A 46 -3.76 1.18 22.37
C ASP A 46 -4.80 0.13 21.89
N LYS A 47 -5.91 0.62 21.34
CA LYS A 47 -6.92 -0.25 20.71
C LYS A 47 -6.35 -0.88 19.43
N PRO A 48 -6.74 -2.14 19.09
CA PRO A 48 -6.23 -2.83 17.91
C PRO A 48 -6.30 -2.01 16.61
N GLN A 49 -7.38 -1.22 16.43
CA GLN A 49 -7.58 -0.42 15.21
C GLN A 49 -6.54 0.69 15.02
N ARG A 50 -5.88 1.13 16.10
CA ARG A 50 -4.86 2.18 16.07
C ARG A 50 -3.44 1.62 16.00
N LEU A 51 -3.29 0.30 16.10
CA LEU A 51 -1.99 -0.36 16.06
C LEU A 51 -1.48 -0.48 14.63
N LYS A 52 -0.15 -0.43 14.53
CA LYS A 52 0.59 -0.83 13.34
C LYS A 52 1.60 -1.89 13.74
N TYR A 53 1.54 -3.05 13.08
CA TYR A 53 2.48 -4.14 13.32
C TYR A 53 2.93 -4.73 11.99
N LEU A 54 4.25 -4.82 11.77
CA LEU A 54 4.84 -5.32 10.52
C LEU A 54 4.21 -4.72 9.25
N GLY A 55 3.87 -3.44 9.29
CA GLY A 55 3.22 -2.77 8.17
C GLY A 55 1.72 -2.98 8.03
N PHE A 56 1.13 -3.88 8.82
CA PHE A 56 -0.32 -4.10 8.90
C PHE A 56 -0.99 -3.16 9.91
N GLY A 57 -2.23 -2.83 9.66
CA GLY A 57 -3.20 -2.29 10.60
C GLY A 57 -4.34 -3.28 10.77
N PHE A 58 -5.23 -3.01 11.72
CA PHE A 58 -6.33 -3.90 12.05
C PHE A 58 -7.66 -3.17 11.96
N TYR A 59 -8.73 -3.90 11.70
CA TYR A 59 -10.10 -3.41 11.74
C TYR A 59 -11.02 -4.50 12.25
N PHE A 60 -12.11 -4.10 12.86
CA PHE A 60 -13.15 -5.03 13.30
C PHE A 60 -14.10 -5.32 12.14
N ASP A 61 -14.23 -6.57 11.77
CA ASP A 61 -15.21 -7.03 10.80
C ASP A 61 -16.51 -7.42 11.53
N SER A 62 -17.50 -6.55 11.43
CA SER A 62 -18.79 -6.75 12.12
C SER A 62 -19.56 -7.99 11.65
N ARG A 63 -19.33 -8.44 10.40
CA ARG A 63 -19.99 -9.65 9.88
C ARG A 63 -19.40 -10.93 10.45
N ALA A 64 -18.08 -10.95 10.59
CA ALA A 64 -17.35 -12.10 11.11
C ALA A 64 -17.10 -12.01 12.62
N HIS A 65 -17.53 -10.92 13.28
CA HIS A 65 -17.30 -10.61 14.70
C HIS A 65 -15.85 -10.80 15.15
N GLN A 66 -14.87 -10.42 14.30
CA GLN A 66 -13.45 -10.60 14.58
C GLN A 66 -12.59 -9.47 14.02
N PHE A 67 -11.38 -9.31 14.58
CA PHE A 67 -10.39 -8.42 14.03
C PHE A 67 -9.71 -9.06 12.83
N LYS A 68 -9.60 -8.28 11.74
CA LYS A 68 -8.88 -8.66 10.52
C LYS A 68 -7.73 -7.71 10.25
N ALA A 69 -6.65 -8.23 9.68
CA ALA A 69 -5.53 -7.45 9.23
C ALA A 69 -5.80 -6.82 7.85
N LYS A 70 -5.26 -5.63 7.64
CA LYS A 70 -5.20 -4.95 6.34
C LYS A 70 -3.89 -4.17 6.23
N PRO A 71 -3.42 -3.79 5.04
CA PRO A 71 -2.26 -2.91 4.93
C PRO A 71 -2.50 -1.59 5.69
N HIS A 72 -1.55 -1.20 6.53
CA HIS A 72 -1.64 0.04 7.29
C HIS A 72 -1.58 1.26 6.36
N VAL A 73 -2.25 2.36 6.72
CA VAL A 73 -2.33 3.59 5.90
C VAL A 73 -0.94 4.11 5.49
N LYS A 74 0.03 4.10 6.42
CA LYS A 74 1.42 4.49 6.12
C LYS A 74 2.09 3.58 5.09
N SER A 75 1.80 2.26 5.11
CA SER A 75 2.33 1.30 4.13
C SER A 75 1.72 1.53 2.75
N VAL A 76 0.42 1.81 2.68
CA VAL A 76 -0.28 2.17 1.44
C VAL A 76 0.25 3.51 0.89
N ALA A 77 0.50 4.50 1.74
CA ALA A 77 1.06 5.79 1.34
C ALA A 77 2.47 5.62 0.74
N LYS A 78 3.33 4.79 1.36
CA LYS A 78 4.67 4.46 0.84
C LYS A 78 4.58 3.79 -0.54
N PHE A 79 3.68 2.82 -0.71
CA PHE A 79 3.43 2.19 -2.01
C PHE A 79 2.97 3.21 -3.06
N LYS A 80 1.97 4.05 -2.74
CA LYS A 80 1.46 5.09 -3.64
C LYS A 80 2.56 6.10 -4.05
N LYS A 81 3.43 6.48 -3.12
CA LYS A 81 4.58 7.35 -3.40
C LYS A 81 5.50 6.69 -4.42
N ARG A 82 5.94 5.45 -4.19
CA ARG A 82 6.83 4.72 -5.08
C ARG A 82 6.20 4.48 -6.46
N MET A 83 4.92 4.11 -6.50
CA MET A 83 4.15 3.99 -7.74
C MET A 83 4.14 5.32 -8.53
N LYS A 84 3.96 6.46 -7.84
CA LYS A 84 3.99 7.79 -8.46
C LYS A 84 5.35 8.10 -9.10
N GLU A 85 6.43 7.76 -8.41
CA GLU A 85 7.80 7.91 -8.92
C GLU A 85 8.02 7.08 -10.19
N LEU A 86 7.70 5.78 -10.15
CA LEU A 86 7.86 4.86 -11.29
C LEU A 86 6.97 5.21 -12.49
N THR A 87 5.89 5.93 -12.28
CA THR A 87 4.97 6.40 -13.34
C THR A 87 5.08 7.91 -13.57
N CYS A 88 6.25 8.48 -13.32
CA CYS A 88 6.51 9.89 -13.62
C CYS A 88 6.56 10.11 -15.14
N ARG A 89 5.85 11.16 -15.62
CA ARG A 89 5.80 11.50 -17.06
C ARG A 89 7.12 12.04 -17.60
N SER A 90 7.91 12.68 -16.74
CA SER A 90 9.22 13.27 -17.09
C SER A 90 10.39 12.30 -16.92
N TRP A 91 10.15 11.09 -16.43
CA TRP A 91 11.16 10.05 -16.35
C TRP A 91 11.46 9.53 -17.76
N GLY A 92 12.66 9.82 -18.28
CA GLY A 92 13.08 9.61 -19.67
C GLY A 92 13.31 8.14 -20.10
N VAL A 93 12.61 7.18 -19.50
CA VAL A 93 12.72 5.76 -19.82
C VAL A 93 11.52 5.25 -20.63
N SER A 94 11.70 4.12 -21.31
CA SER A 94 10.64 3.48 -22.11
C SER A 94 9.42 3.10 -21.25
N ASN A 95 8.24 3.00 -21.88
CA ASN A 95 7.03 2.54 -21.19
C ASN A 95 7.13 1.07 -20.76
N SER A 96 7.81 0.21 -21.54
CA SER A 96 8.07 -1.19 -21.18
C SER A 96 8.90 -1.29 -19.89
N TYR A 97 9.95 -0.51 -19.76
CA TYR A 97 10.75 -0.47 -18.54
C TYR A 97 9.93 0.03 -17.32
N LYS A 98 9.08 1.05 -17.51
CA LYS A 98 8.16 1.50 -16.43
C LYS A 98 7.22 0.39 -15.96
N VAL A 99 6.65 -0.34 -16.91
CA VAL A 99 5.74 -1.48 -16.63
C VAL A 99 6.48 -2.58 -15.90
N GLU A 100 7.69 -2.92 -16.32
CA GLU A 100 8.52 -3.93 -15.65
C GLU A 100 8.79 -3.55 -14.18
N LYS A 101 9.30 -2.34 -13.92
CA LYS A 101 9.57 -1.86 -12.56
C LYS A 101 8.32 -1.76 -11.71
N LEU A 102 7.21 -1.36 -12.31
CA LEU A 102 5.92 -1.30 -11.63
C LEU A 102 5.42 -2.71 -11.27
N ASN A 103 5.57 -3.69 -12.16
CA ASN A 103 5.22 -5.08 -11.89
C ASN A 103 6.06 -5.67 -10.74
N GLN A 104 7.37 -5.38 -10.68
CA GLN A 104 8.23 -5.78 -9.57
C GLN A 104 7.72 -5.21 -8.25
N LEU A 105 7.40 -3.91 -8.20
CA LEU A 105 6.84 -3.25 -7.02
C LEU A 105 5.50 -3.87 -6.59
N ILE A 106 4.57 -4.07 -7.54
CA ILE A 106 3.22 -4.60 -7.28
C ILE A 106 3.32 -6.03 -6.75
N ARG A 107 4.08 -6.91 -7.42
CA ARG A 107 4.24 -8.31 -7.02
C ARG A 107 4.81 -8.43 -5.61
N GLY A 108 5.89 -7.69 -5.31
CA GLY A 108 6.50 -7.71 -3.98
C GLY A 108 5.53 -7.22 -2.90
N TRP A 109 4.80 -6.14 -3.17
CA TRP A 109 3.86 -5.57 -2.21
C TRP A 109 2.63 -6.46 -1.99
N ILE A 110 2.05 -7.02 -3.06
CA ILE A 110 0.92 -7.95 -2.96
C ILE A 110 1.32 -9.23 -2.23
N ASN A 111 2.47 -9.83 -2.59
CA ASN A 111 2.94 -11.05 -1.94
C ASN A 111 3.12 -10.88 -0.42
N TYR A 112 3.59 -9.71 0.01
CA TYR A 112 3.74 -9.42 1.44
C TYR A 112 2.40 -9.24 2.14
N PHE A 113 1.47 -8.48 1.54
CA PHE A 113 0.20 -8.10 2.18
C PHE A 113 -0.98 -9.03 1.90
N LYS A 114 -0.85 -10.04 1.03
CA LYS A 114 -1.94 -10.94 0.59
C LYS A 114 -2.67 -11.69 1.73
N ILE A 115 -2.00 -11.86 2.87
CA ILE A 115 -2.61 -12.46 4.06
C ILE A 115 -3.67 -11.56 4.71
N GLY A 116 -3.68 -10.27 4.40
CA GLY A 116 -4.64 -9.29 4.89
C GLY A 116 -5.77 -9.00 3.91
N SER A 117 -6.78 -8.29 4.38
CA SER A 117 -7.93 -7.87 3.57
C SER A 117 -7.53 -6.76 2.58
N MET A 118 -7.40 -7.10 1.30
CA MET A 118 -6.88 -6.19 0.26
C MET A 118 -7.81 -5.94 -0.92
N LYS A 119 -8.89 -6.72 -1.09
CA LYS A 119 -9.71 -6.73 -2.31
C LYS A 119 -10.15 -5.33 -2.77
N THR A 120 -10.76 -4.54 -1.88
CA THR A 120 -11.23 -3.18 -2.19
C THR A 120 -10.06 -2.23 -2.45
N LEU A 121 -8.98 -2.34 -1.66
CA LEU A 121 -7.78 -1.54 -1.83
C LEU A 121 -7.12 -1.80 -3.19
N CYS A 122 -6.99 -3.05 -3.60
CA CYS A 122 -6.42 -3.43 -4.89
C CYS A 122 -7.22 -2.86 -6.06
N LYS A 123 -8.56 -2.88 -6.01
CA LYS A 123 -9.41 -2.26 -7.05
C LYS A 123 -9.09 -0.76 -7.22
N GLY A 124 -8.99 -0.02 -6.11
CA GLY A 124 -8.66 1.40 -6.16
C GLY A 124 -7.23 1.69 -6.62
N LEU A 125 -6.28 0.84 -6.26
CA LEU A 125 -4.89 0.96 -6.73
C LEU A 125 -4.78 0.64 -8.22
N ASP A 126 -5.49 -0.39 -8.73
CA ASP A 126 -5.50 -0.76 -10.14
C ASP A 126 -6.02 0.39 -11.02
N MET A 127 -7.16 1.00 -10.67
CA MET A 127 -7.67 2.17 -11.38
C MET A 127 -6.64 3.29 -11.43
N ARG A 128 -5.96 3.57 -10.32
CA ARG A 128 -4.94 4.62 -10.23
C ARG A 128 -3.71 4.31 -11.08
N ILE A 129 -3.26 3.05 -11.10
CA ILE A 129 -2.13 2.59 -11.92
C ILE A 129 -2.45 2.74 -13.39
N ARG A 130 -3.62 2.27 -13.84
CA ARG A 130 -4.08 2.40 -15.23
C ARG A 130 -4.16 3.85 -15.67
N TYR A 131 -4.72 4.72 -14.85
CA TYR A 131 -4.77 6.15 -15.13
C TYR A 131 -3.37 6.74 -15.33
N ARG A 132 -2.43 6.44 -14.43
CA ARG A 132 -1.07 6.95 -14.51
C ARG A 132 -0.28 6.41 -15.72
N LEU A 133 -0.45 5.14 -16.05
CA LEU A 133 0.17 4.55 -17.26
C LEU A 133 -0.41 5.19 -18.54
N ARG A 134 -1.73 5.39 -18.61
CA ARG A 134 -2.34 6.11 -19.74
C ARG A 134 -1.76 7.51 -19.90
N MET A 135 -1.57 8.25 -18.81
CA MET A 135 -0.92 9.56 -18.87
C MET A 135 0.52 9.50 -19.42
N CYS A 136 1.28 8.46 -19.07
CA CYS A 136 2.64 8.28 -19.60
C CYS A 136 2.61 7.98 -21.09
N ILE A 137 1.76 7.07 -21.53
CA ILE A 137 1.55 6.71 -22.93
C ILE A 137 1.13 7.93 -23.74
N TRP A 138 0.14 8.68 -23.22
CA TRP A 138 -0.39 9.87 -23.86
C TRP A 138 0.66 10.95 -24.07
N LYS A 139 1.52 11.16 -23.08
CA LYS A 139 2.67 12.06 -23.22
C LYS A 139 3.69 11.55 -24.25
N HIS A 140 3.89 10.23 -24.32
CA HIS A 140 4.86 9.62 -25.24
C HIS A 140 4.42 9.77 -26.70
N TRP A 141 3.12 9.75 -26.98
CA TRP A 141 2.58 9.96 -28.33
C TRP A 141 2.68 11.40 -28.85
N LYS A 142 3.05 12.34 -28.01
CA LYS A 142 3.33 13.77 -28.28
C LYS A 142 2.23 14.51 -29.06
N THR A 143 2.08 14.24 -30.37
CA THR A 143 1.19 14.96 -31.28
C THR A 143 -0.19 14.30 -31.41
N PRO A 144 -1.26 15.07 -31.76
CA PRO A 144 -2.57 14.49 -32.04
C PRO A 144 -2.54 13.45 -33.15
N GLN A 145 -1.78 13.65 -34.22
CA GLN A 145 -1.63 12.72 -35.32
C GLN A 145 -1.09 11.35 -34.86
N ASN A 146 -0.05 11.38 -34.01
CA ASN A 146 0.50 10.14 -33.43
C ASN A 146 -0.51 9.46 -32.48
N ARG A 147 -1.33 10.24 -31.74
CA ARG A 147 -2.40 9.69 -30.90
C ARG A 147 -3.45 8.99 -31.74
N ILE A 148 -3.95 9.63 -32.81
CA ILE A 148 -4.90 9.03 -33.75
C ILE A 148 -4.33 7.72 -34.30
N LYS A 149 -3.13 7.75 -34.90
CA LYS A 149 -2.47 6.58 -35.46
C LYS A 149 -2.36 5.43 -34.46
N ASN A 150 -1.99 5.71 -33.21
CA ASN A 150 -1.83 4.67 -32.19
C ASN A 150 -3.17 4.17 -31.66
N LEU A 151 -4.18 5.04 -31.51
CA LEU A 151 -5.54 4.63 -31.14
C LEU A 151 -6.15 3.71 -32.19
N MET A 152 -6.03 4.05 -33.49
CA MET A 152 -6.49 3.20 -34.58
C MET A 152 -5.78 1.84 -34.60
N LYS A 153 -4.47 1.78 -34.31
CA LYS A 153 -3.73 0.51 -34.13
C LYS A 153 -4.25 -0.36 -32.99
N LEU A 154 -4.85 0.25 -31.97
CA LEU A 154 -5.51 -0.42 -30.85
C LEU A 154 -6.96 -0.80 -31.12
N GLY A 155 -7.45 -0.60 -32.35
CA GLY A 155 -8.81 -0.97 -32.76
C GLY A 155 -9.88 0.09 -32.50
N VAL A 156 -9.48 1.33 -32.14
CA VAL A 156 -10.42 2.44 -32.01
C VAL A 156 -10.79 2.97 -33.41
N ASP A 157 -12.06 3.20 -33.68
CA ASP A 157 -12.53 3.78 -34.95
C ASP A 157 -11.94 5.17 -35.16
N LYS A 158 -11.89 5.62 -36.44
CA LYS A 158 -11.23 6.86 -36.84
C LYS A 158 -11.84 8.09 -36.18
N ASP A 159 -13.17 8.17 -36.10
CA ASP A 159 -13.87 9.38 -35.62
C ASP A 159 -13.69 9.51 -34.09
N THR A 160 -13.86 8.42 -33.36
CA THR A 160 -13.57 8.37 -31.92
C THR A 160 -12.09 8.64 -31.62
N ALA A 161 -11.17 8.12 -32.41
CA ALA A 161 -9.74 8.37 -32.28
C ALA A 161 -9.42 9.85 -32.49
N TRP A 162 -10.04 10.49 -33.48
CA TRP A 162 -9.86 11.89 -33.78
C TRP A 162 -10.38 12.78 -32.63
N ILE A 163 -11.64 12.58 -32.22
CA ILE A 163 -12.22 13.31 -31.08
C ILE A 163 -11.37 13.14 -29.83
N THR A 164 -10.98 11.92 -29.49
CA THR A 164 -10.19 11.62 -28.29
C THR A 164 -8.81 12.28 -28.33
N ALA A 165 -8.15 12.30 -29.49
CA ALA A 165 -6.82 12.87 -29.63
C ALA A 165 -6.79 14.39 -29.39
N TYR A 166 -7.87 15.11 -29.75
CA TYR A 166 -7.97 16.56 -29.61
C TYR A 166 -8.67 17.00 -28.31
N THR A 167 -9.55 16.20 -27.72
CA THR A 167 -10.28 16.55 -26.47
C THR A 167 -9.49 16.18 -25.20
N GLY A 168 -8.41 15.43 -25.31
CA GLY A 168 -7.58 15.01 -24.18
C GLY A 168 -6.79 16.16 -23.55
N LYS A 169 -7.43 16.93 -22.68
CA LYS A 169 -6.79 17.85 -21.73
C LYS A 169 -6.46 17.15 -20.42
#